data_259d70b7b4a12557d04e7ada55686bb4
#
_entry.id   259d70b7b4a12557d04e7ada55686bb4
#
_cell.length_a   1.000
_cell.length_b   1.000
_cell.length_c   1.000
_cell.angle_alpha   90.00
_cell.angle_beta   90.00
_cell.angle_gamma   90.00
#
_symmetry.space_group_name_H-M   'P 1'
#
loop_
_entity.id
_entity.type
_entity.pdbx_description
1 polymer ?
#
loop_
_entity_poly.entity_id
_entity_poly.type
_entity_poly.pdbx_seq_one_letter_code
_entity_poly.pdbx_strand_id
1 'polypeptide(L)'
;MHQVLDAELLAASERRGGEPARVLDVGGGSGVWSVPLAAAGCLVTVVEPSPNALATLHRRAEDAGVADRIVAVQGDTDALGDLVPAGEADVVLGHGLLEIVDDASAALSALATAAAPGGAVSVLVANRYGAVLHRALAGRLVEARRLLDDDTGQLAASGEKVQRRFDAAELDLLLVGAGLVVEVLQGQGVFTDLVPASELDASPSAAEALQELELAAAGRSPLRDIAARLHALARRPH
;
A
#
# COMPACT_ATOMS: atom_id res chain seq x y z
N MET A 1 -4.13 8.98 -1.72
CA MET A 1 -3.17 7.98 -2.19
C MET A 1 -3.05 7.96 -3.71
N HIS A 2 -4.08 7.68 -4.51
CA HIS A 2 -3.99 7.62 -5.98
C HIS A 2 -3.29 8.84 -6.59
N GLN A 3 -3.71 10.06 -6.24
CA GLN A 3 -3.08 11.29 -6.73
C GLN A 3 -1.57 11.38 -6.46
N VAL A 4 -1.12 10.90 -5.28
CA VAL A 4 0.31 10.89 -4.93
C VAL A 4 1.05 9.88 -5.80
N LEU A 5 0.47 8.69 -6.00
CA LEU A 5 1.07 7.66 -6.84
C LEU A 5 1.10 8.08 -8.32
N ASP A 6 0.00 8.64 -8.83
CA ASP A 6 -0.08 9.15 -10.20
C ASP A 6 0.96 10.25 -10.48
N ALA A 7 1.13 11.19 -9.53
CA ALA A 7 2.15 12.23 -9.63
C ALA A 7 3.57 11.64 -9.63
N GLU A 8 3.85 10.63 -8.79
CA GLU A 8 5.15 9.97 -8.77
C GLU A 8 5.44 9.19 -10.05
N LEU A 9 4.44 8.49 -10.60
CA LEU A 9 4.60 7.76 -11.87
C LEU A 9 4.88 8.70 -13.05
N LEU A 10 4.23 9.86 -13.07
CA LEU A 10 4.50 10.90 -14.06
C LEU A 10 5.94 11.42 -13.92
N ALA A 11 6.36 11.78 -12.70
CA ALA A 11 7.72 12.23 -12.43
C ALA A 11 8.77 11.14 -12.76
N ALA A 12 8.46 9.86 -12.51
CA ALA A 12 9.31 8.74 -12.89
C ALA A 12 9.49 8.65 -14.41
N SER A 13 8.39 8.76 -15.17
CA SER A 13 8.45 8.79 -16.65
C SER A 13 9.26 9.99 -17.17
N GLU A 14 9.10 11.17 -16.58
CA GLU A 14 9.88 12.38 -16.93
C GLU A 14 11.39 12.16 -16.68
N ARG A 15 11.77 11.58 -15.53
CA ARG A 15 13.17 11.23 -15.22
C ARG A 15 13.77 10.26 -16.23
N ARG A 16 12.93 9.42 -16.85
CA ARG A 16 13.30 8.46 -17.90
C ARG A 16 13.23 9.05 -19.32
N GLY A 17 13.07 10.37 -19.47
CA GLY A 17 12.97 11.02 -20.77
C GLY A 17 11.67 10.73 -21.54
N GLY A 18 10.59 10.42 -20.85
CA GLY A 18 9.27 10.07 -21.40
C GLY A 18 9.05 8.57 -21.61
N GLU A 19 10.04 7.72 -21.28
CA GLU A 19 9.86 6.27 -21.29
C GLU A 19 8.90 5.82 -20.18
N PRO A 20 8.18 4.69 -20.35
CA PRO A 20 7.29 4.14 -19.32
C PRO A 20 7.99 3.97 -17.98
N ALA A 21 7.34 4.36 -16.89
CA ALA A 21 7.82 4.09 -15.55
C ALA A 21 7.87 2.56 -15.28
N ARG A 22 8.93 2.10 -14.63
CA ARG A 22 9.11 0.72 -14.19
C ARG A 22 8.59 0.57 -12.78
N VAL A 23 7.55 -0.21 -12.61
CA VAL A 23 6.92 -0.46 -11.31
C VAL A 23 7.19 -1.90 -10.89
N LEU A 24 7.61 -2.07 -9.63
CA LEU A 24 7.70 -3.38 -8.98
C LEU A 24 6.59 -3.46 -7.92
N ASP A 25 5.70 -4.43 -8.05
CA ASP A 25 4.59 -4.67 -7.12
C ASP A 25 4.86 -5.97 -6.34
N VAL A 26 5.31 -5.84 -5.10
CA VAL A 26 5.69 -6.95 -4.23
C VAL A 26 4.51 -7.36 -3.35
N GLY A 27 4.12 -8.62 -3.44
CA GLY A 27 2.87 -9.10 -2.89
C GLY A 27 1.66 -8.59 -3.68
N GLY A 28 1.82 -8.36 -5.00
CA GLY A 28 0.80 -7.73 -5.87
C GLY A 28 -0.47 -8.55 -6.05
N GLY A 29 -0.50 -9.78 -5.54
CA GLY A 29 -1.68 -10.62 -5.49
C GLY A 29 -2.29 -10.85 -6.86
N SER A 30 -3.59 -10.60 -6.95
CA SER A 30 -4.37 -10.76 -8.20
C SER A 30 -4.31 -9.53 -9.12
N GLY A 31 -3.38 -8.59 -8.91
CA GLY A 31 -3.15 -7.45 -9.79
C GLY A 31 -4.11 -6.28 -9.60
N VAL A 32 -4.62 -6.07 -8.40
CA VAL A 32 -5.54 -4.95 -8.09
C VAL A 32 -4.88 -3.59 -8.39
N TRP A 33 -3.57 -3.49 -8.14
CA TRP A 33 -2.76 -2.31 -8.44
C TRP A 33 -2.07 -2.42 -9.80
N SER A 34 -1.48 -3.57 -10.08
CA SER A 34 -0.63 -3.81 -11.25
C SER A 34 -1.37 -3.63 -12.56
N VAL A 35 -2.61 -4.13 -12.68
CA VAL A 35 -3.38 -4.04 -13.94
C VAL A 35 -3.76 -2.60 -14.27
N PRO A 36 -4.31 -1.77 -13.36
CA PRO A 36 -4.53 -0.35 -13.60
C PRO A 36 -3.25 0.43 -13.95
N LEU A 37 -2.11 0.12 -13.30
CA LEU A 37 -0.84 0.77 -13.58
C LEU A 37 -0.32 0.43 -14.98
N ALA A 38 -0.44 -0.82 -15.41
CA ALA A 38 -0.11 -1.23 -16.77
C ALA A 38 -1.04 -0.56 -17.80
N ALA A 39 -2.33 -0.42 -17.49
CA ALA A 39 -3.29 0.31 -18.33
C ALA A 39 -2.96 1.81 -18.42
N ALA A 40 -2.39 2.40 -17.36
CA ALA A 40 -1.88 3.77 -17.38
C ALA A 40 -0.54 3.92 -18.14
N GLY A 41 0.03 2.83 -18.67
CA GLY A 41 1.21 2.83 -19.52
C GLY A 41 2.51 2.40 -18.85
N CYS A 42 2.50 2.02 -17.56
CA CYS A 42 3.68 1.54 -16.87
C CYS A 42 4.11 0.14 -17.33
N LEU A 43 5.38 -0.19 -17.12
CA LEU A 43 5.90 -1.56 -17.18
C LEU A 43 5.92 -2.10 -15.75
N VAL A 44 5.18 -3.17 -15.50
CA VAL A 44 4.96 -3.66 -14.14
C VAL A 44 5.55 -5.05 -13.98
N THR A 45 6.43 -5.23 -13.00
CA THR A 45 6.86 -6.55 -12.51
C THR A 45 6.11 -6.86 -11.23
N VAL A 46 5.47 -8.01 -11.15
CA VAL A 46 4.73 -8.48 -9.97
C VAL A 46 5.46 -9.65 -9.36
N VAL A 47 5.79 -9.58 -8.08
CA VAL A 47 6.32 -10.71 -7.30
C VAL A 47 5.25 -11.16 -6.32
N GLU A 48 4.82 -12.43 -6.44
CA GLU A 48 3.72 -12.98 -5.65
C GLU A 48 3.92 -14.48 -5.41
N PRO A 49 3.88 -14.97 -4.15
CA PRO A 49 4.09 -16.38 -3.87
C PRO A 49 2.94 -17.31 -4.30
N SER A 50 1.71 -16.79 -4.39
CA SER A 50 0.52 -17.60 -4.69
C SER A 50 0.32 -17.83 -6.18
N PRO A 51 0.42 -19.07 -6.69
CA PRO A 51 0.16 -19.36 -8.10
C PRO A 51 -1.29 -19.07 -8.50
N ASN A 52 -2.24 -19.21 -7.59
CA ASN A 52 -3.65 -18.87 -7.84
C ASN A 52 -3.88 -17.36 -8.01
N ALA A 53 -3.16 -16.54 -7.25
CA ALA A 53 -3.20 -15.09 -7.40
C ALA A 53 -2.60 -14.69 -8.74
N LEU A 54 -1.45 -15.28 -9.13
CA LEU A 54 -0.81 -15.03 -10.43
C LEU A 54 -1.70 -15.47 -11.60
N ALA A 55 -2.39 -16.60 -11.50
CA ALA A 55 -3.35 -17.03 -12.54
C ALA A 55 -4.50 -16.02 -12.69
N THR A 56 -4.96 -15.43 -11.59
CA THR A 56 -5.99 -14.39 -11.61
C THR A 56 -5.45 -13.08 -12.19
N LEU A 57 -4.21 -12.70 -11.87
CA LEU A 57 -3.50 -11.57 -12.44
C LEU A 57 -3.42 -11.69 -13.97
N HIS A 58 -2.95 -12.84 -14.49
CA HIS A 58 -2.85 -13.07 -15.93
C HIS A 58 -4.18 -12.88 -16.64
N ARG A 59 -5.26 -13.49 -16.14
CA ARG A 59 -6.59 -13.34 -16.73
C ARG A 59 -7.04 -11.86 -16.73
N ARG A 60 -6.86 -11.14 -15.61
CA ARG A 60 -7.21 -9.71 -15.54
C ARG A 60 -6.39 -8.86 -16.50
N ALA A 61 -5.11 -9.17 -16.67
CA ALA A 61 -4.23 -8.47 -17.60
C ALA A 61 -4.64 -8.71 -19.06
N GLU A 62 -5.03 -9.95 -19.40
CA GLU A 62 -5.58 -10.30 -20.71
C GLU A 62 -6.91 -9.57 -20.96
N ASP A 63 -7.86 -9.64 -20.02
CA ASP A 63 -9.16 -8.98 -20.10
C ASP A 63 -9.03 -7.45 -20.28
N ALA A 64 -8.00 -6.85 -19.68
CA ALA A 64 -7.68 -5.41 -19.80
C ALA A 64 -6.80 -5.07 -21.02
N GLY A 65 -6.30 -6.05 -21.77
CA GLY A 65 -5.44 -5.87 -22.94
C GLY A 65 -4.06 -5.31 -22.59
N VAL A 66 -3.51 -5.63 -21.41
CA VAL A 66 -2.22 -5.12 -20.91
C VAL A 66 -1.23 -6.22 -20.49
N ALA A 67 -1.47 -7.44 -20.92
CA ALA A 67 -0.65 -8.60 -20.56
C ALA A 67 0.83 -8.44 -21.00
N ASP A 68 1.09 -7.74 -22.09
CA ASP A 68 2.42 -7.43 -22.61
C ASP A 68 3.23 -6.44 -21.76
N ARG A 69 2.55 -5.74 -20.83
CA ARG A 69 3.17 -4.77 -19.92
C ARG A 69 3.39 -5.32 -18.50
N ILE A 70 2.97 -6.57 -18.25
CA ILE A 70 3.07 -7.18 -16.93
C ILE A 70 3.95 -8.43 -16.99
N VAL A 71 5.00 -8.43 -16.16
CA VAL A 71 5.85 -9.60 -15.90
C VAL A 71 5.48 -10.15 -14.53
N ALA A 72 5.01 -11.39 -14.48
CA ALA A 72 4.64 -12.08 -13.24
C ALA A 72 5.75 -13.05 -12.82
N VAL A 73 6.27 -12.89 -11.62
CA VAL A 73 7.32 -13.71 -11.03
C VAL A 73 6.76 -14.39 -9.77
N GLN A 74 6.80 -15.72 -9.75
CA GLN A 74 6.42 -16.44 -8.54
C GLN A 74 7.58 -16.44 -7.55
N GLY A 75 7.35 -15.91 -6.36
CA GLY A 75 8.35 -15.88 -5.29
C GLY A 75 7.90 -15.08 -4.08
N ASP A 76 8.69 -15.18 -3.03
CA ASP A 76 8.45 -14.50 -1.76
C ASP A 76 9.35 -13.28 -1.60
N THR A 77 8.96 -12.36 -0.72
CA THR A 77 9.69 -11.13 -0.38
C THR A 77 11.09 -11.44 0.15
N ASP A 78 11.26 -12.54 0.88
CA ASP A 78 12.56 -12.94 1.43
C ASP A 78 13.60 -13.28 0.35
N ALA A 79 13.14 -13.69 -0.83
CA ALA A 79 13.98 -13.99 -1.98
C ALA A 79 14.03 -12.85 -3.02
N LEU A 80 13.50 -11.67 -2.70
CA LEU A 80 13.31 -10.58 -3.67
C LEU A 80 14.59 -10.21 -4.43
N GLY A 81 15.74 -10.19 -3.73
CA GLY A 81 17.04 -9.88 -4.35
C GLY A 81 17.52 -10.88 -5.39
N ASP A 82 17.03 -12.13 -5.35
CA ASP A 82 17.34 -13.17 -6.33
C ASP A 82 16.34 -13.17 -7.51
N LEU A 83 15.16 -12.56 -7.32
CA LEU A 83 14.06 -12.59 -8.26
C LEU A 83 14.04 -11.36 -9.19
N VAL A 84 14.49 -10.23 -8.69
CA VAL A 84 14.47 -8.97 -9.45
C VAL A 84 15.79 -8.22 -9.30
N PRO A 85 16.23 -7.49 -10.36
CA PRO A 85 17.45 -6.69 -10.28
C PRO A 85 17.32 -5.58 -9.24
N ALA A 86 18.39 -5.37 -8.46
CA ALA A 86 18.47 -4.27 -7.51
C ALA A 86 18.58 -2.91 -8.23
N GLY A 87 17.88 -1.91 -7.74
CA GLY A 87 18.05 -0.52 -8.19
C GLY A 87 17.47 -0.22 -9.58
N GLU A 88 16.53 -1.03 -10.07
CA GLU A 88 15.95 -0.82 -11.41
C GLU A 88 14.52 -0.27 -11.41
N ALA A 89 13.77 -0.45 -10.32
CA ALA A 89 12.39 0.01 -10.26
C ALA A 89 12.31 1.51 -9.93
N ASP A 90 11.60 2.27 -10.74
CA ASP A 90 11.33 3.69 -10.49
C ASP A 90 10.38 3.87 -9.30
N VAL A 91 9.42 2.94 -9.17
CA VAL A 91 8.46 2.88 -8.06
C VAL A 91 8.32 1.43 -7.60
N VAL A 92 8.44 1.20 -6.30
CA VAL A 92 8.23 -0.11 -5.66
C VAL A 92 7.00 -0.02 -4.78
N LEU A 93 6.06 -0.95 -4.95
CA LEU A 93 4.85 -1.07 -4.12
C LEU A 93 4.99 -2.22 -3.13
N GLY A 94 4.61 -1.95 -1.88
CA GLY A 94 4.43 -2.94 -0.81
C GLY A 94 3.07 -2.74 -0.15
N HIS A 95 1.97 -2.90 -0.92
CA HIS A 95 0.62 -2.61 -0.46
C HIS A 95 -0.04 -3.84 0.19
N GLY A 96 -0.26 -3.78 1.51
CA GLY A 96 -0.77 -4.90 2.28
C GLY A 96 0.29 -5.99 2.54
N LEU A 97 1.56 -5.70 2.26
CA LEU A 97 2.67 -6.64 2.39
C LEU A 97 3.16 -6.73 3.84
N LEU A 98 3.41 -5.58 4.48
CA LEU A 98 4.04 -5.52 5.80
C LEU A 98 3.19 -6.15 6.92
N GLU A 99 1.88 -6.29 6.70
CA GLU A 99 0.98 -6.95 7.64
C GLU A 99 1.18 -8.46 7.73
N ILE A 100 1.73 -9.08 6.68
CA ILE A 100 1.77 -10.54 6.52
C ILE A 100 3.18 -11.14 6.51
N VAL A 101 4.22 -10.33 6.32
CA VAL A 101 5.62 -10.80 6.36
C VAL A 101 6.07 -11.03 7.79
N ASP A 102 7.00 -11.93 8.00
CA ASP A 102 7.54 -12.25 9.34
C ASP A 102 8.38 -11.07 9.88
N ASP A 103 9.20 -10.45 9.03
CA ASP A 103 10.06 -9.31 9.36
C ASP A 103 9.77 -8.12 8.43
N ALA A 104 9.03 -7.13 8.94
CA ALA A 104 8.69 -5.91 8.22
C ALA A 104 9.91 -5.03 7.90
N SER A 105 10.94 -5.04 8.77
CA SER A 105 12.17 -4.26 8.57
C SER A 105 13.01 -4.86 7.44
N ALA A 106 13.17 -6.19 7.41
CA ALA A 106 13.85 -6.89 6.33
C ALA A 106 13.12 -6.70 4.99
N ALA A 107 11.78 -6.82 5.00
CA ALA A 107 10.97 -6.57 3.81
C ALA A 107 11.14 -5.15 3.27
N LEU A 108 11.07 -4.11 4.12
CA LEU A 108 11.30 -2.73 3.71
C LEU A 108 12.71 -2.50 3.16
N SER A 109 13.72 -3.12 3.76
CA SER A 109 15.10 -3.05 3.26
C SER A 109 15.23 -3.68 1.86
N ALA A 110 14.52 -4.78 1.61
CA ALA A 110 14.47 -5.41 0.29
C ALA A 110 13.76 -4.52 -0.74
N LEU A 111 12.62 -3.90 -0.37
CA LEU A 111 11.91 -2.94 -1.23
C LEU A 111 12.81 -1.72 -1.55
N ALA A 112 13.48 -1.17 -0.54
CA ALA A 112 14.41 -0.05 -0.72
C ALA A 112 15.57 -0.39 -1.66
N THR A 113 16.10 -1.62 -1.56
CA THR A 113 17.18 -2.10 -2.42
C THR A 113 16.71 -2.26 -3.88
N ALA A 114 15.48 -2.71 -4.11
CA ALA A 114 14.92 -2.87 -5.45
C ALA A 114 14.62 -1.52 -6.15
N ALA A 115 14.31 -0.47 -5.38
CA ALA A 115 14.07 0.87 -5.93
C ALA A 115 15.36 1.45 -6.54
N ALA A 116 15.26 2.15 -7.67
CA ALA A 116 16.36 2.89 -8.28
C ALA A 116 16.86 4.02 -7.33
N PRO A 117 18.13 4.46 -7.44
CA PRO A 117 18.56 5.71 -6.80
C PRO A 117 17.63 6.87 -7.20
N GLY A 118 17.08 7.59 -6.22
CA GLY A 118 16.02 8.59 -6.46
C GLY A 118 14.64 8.02 -6.78
N GLY A 119 14.47 6.70 -6.80
CA GLY A 119 13.18 6.02 -6.94
C GLY A 119 12.36 6.03 -5.66
N ALA A 120 11.07 5.71 -5.76
CA ALA A 120 10.15 5.76 -4.65
C ALA A 120 9.70 4.36 -4.19
N VAL A 121 9.48 4.24 -2.88
CA VAL A 121 8.82 3.09 -2.26
C VAL A 121 7.47 3.56 -1.70
N SER A 122 6.40 2.94 -2.16
CA SER A 122 5.03 3.20 -1.72
C SER A 122 4.53 2.03 -0.89
N VAL A 123 4.17 2.28 0.36
CA VAL A 123 3.60 1.27 1.24
C VAL A 123 2.20 1.68 1.71
N LEU A 124 1.33 0.70 1.78
CA LEU A 124 -0.04 0.85 2.29
C LEU A 124 -0.26 -0.22 3.35
N VAL A 125 -0.54 0.20 4.58
CA VAL A 125 -0.66 -0.71 5.73
C VAL A 125 -1.95 -0.49 6.51
N ALA A 126 -2.43 -1.53 7.17
CA ALA A 126 -3.54 -1.45 8.12
C ALA A 126 -3.13 -0.61 9.34
N ASN A 127 -3.98 0.37 9.71
CA ASN A 127 -3.72 1.26 10.83
C ASN A 127 -4.28 0.68 12.14
N ARG A 128 -3.43 0.63 13.18
CA ARG A 128 -3.79 0.14 14.51
C ARG A 128 -4.89 0.99 15.15
N TYR A 129 -4.74 2.30 15.17
CA TYR A 129 -5.72 3.19 15.79
C TYR A 129 -7.04 3.26 15.02
N GLY A 130 -7.00 3.20 13.69
CA GLY A 130 -8.21 3.02 12.88
C GLY A 130 -8.94 1.73 13.23
N ALA A 131 -8.20 0.64 13.38
CA ALA A 131 -8.79 -0.64 13.77
C ALA A 131 -9.37 -0.64 15.20
N VAL A 132 -8.77 0.08 16.15
CA VAL A 132 -9.33 0.32 17.49
C VAL A 132 -10.67 1.05 17.38
N LEU A 133 -10.70 2.17 16.64
CA LEU A 133 -11.91 2.98 16.45
C LEU A 133 -13.04 2.16 15.82
N HIS A 134 -12.78 1.44 14.73
CA HIS A 134 -13.78 0.63 14.04
C HIS A 134 -14.38 -0.46 14.94
N ARG A 135 -13.55 -1.14 15.77
CA ARG A 135 -14.03 -2.13 16.71
C ARG A 135 -14.85 -1.52 17.82
N ALA A 136 -14.47 -0.37 18.33
CA ALA A 136 -15.22 0.34 19.35
C ALA A 136 -16.61 0.75 18.84
N LEU A 137 -16.69 1.32 17.62
CA LEU A 137 -17.95 1.68 16.97
C LEU A 137 -18.84 0.46 16.69
N ALA A 138 -18.25 -0.70 16.39
CA ALA A 138 -18.96 -1.96 16.21
C ALA A 138 -19.34 -2.64 17.53
N GLY A 139 -19.11 -2.01 18.70
CA GLY A 139 -19.39 -2.59 20.02
C GLY A 139 -18.43 -3.69 20.48
N ARG A 140 -17.34 -3.94 19.73
CA ARG A 140 -16.33 -4.98 20.03
C ARG A 140 -15.27 -4.43 21.00
N LEU A 141 -15.70 -3.94 22.16
CA LEU A 141 -14.87 -3.16 23.08
C LEU A 141 -13.66 -3.93 23.64
N VAL A 142 -13.82 -5.24 23.87
CA VAL A 142 -12.71 -6.09 24.35
C VAL A 142 -11.60 -6.21 23.33
N GLU A 143 -11.94 -6.35 22.04
CA GLU A 143 -10.96 -6.39 20.97
C GLU A 143 -10.32 -5.03 20.73
N ALA A 144 -11.11 -3.96 20.76
CA ALA A 144 -10.60 -2.58 20.67
C ALA A 144 -9.56 -2.32 21.78
N ARG A 145 -9.86 -2.74 23.03
CA ARG A 145 -8.94 -2.59 24.15
C ARG A 145 -7.65 -3.40 23.95
N ARG A 146 -7.76 -4.66 23.48
CA ARG A 146 -6.58 -5.49 23.20
C ARG A 146 -5.68 -4.86 22.16
N LEU A 147 -6.24 -4.35 21.05
CA LEU A 147 -5.46 -3.65 20.01
C LEU A 147 -4.80 -2.37 20.52
N LEU A 148 -5.43 -1.69 21.48
CA LEU A 148 -4.86 -0.48 22.06
C LEU A 148 -3.65 -0.79 22.94
N ASP A 149 -3.72 -1.91 23.68
CA ASP A 149 -2.70 -2.35 24.62
C ASP A 149 -1.57 -3.18 23.96
N ASP A 150 -1.76 -3.64 22.70
CA ASP A 150 -0.79 -4.46 21.98
C ASP A 150 -0.02 -3.60 20.97
N ASP A 151 1.27 -3.37 21.24
CA ASP A 151 2.15 -2.58 20.40
C ASP A 151 2.35 -3.19 18.99
N THR A 152 2.13 -4.50 18.82
CA THR A 152 2.21 -5.15 17.52
C THR A 152 0.94 -5.00 16.68
N GLY A 153 -0.14 -4.47 17.26
CA GLY A 153 -1.43 -4.32 16.60
C GLY A 153 -2.05 -5.64 16.14
N GLN A 154 -1.69 -6.76 16.82
CA GLN A 154 -2.18 -8.09 16.48
C GLN A 154 -3.45 -8.45 17.27
N LEU A 155 -4.35 -9.17 16.63
CA LEU A 155 -5.45 -9.86 17.29
C LEU A 155 -5.35 -11.34 16.96
N ALA A 156 -5.06 -12.16 17.96
CA ALA A 156 -5.17 -13.61 17.83
C ALA A 156 -6.66 -13.97 17.71
N ALA A 157 -7.16 -14.07 16.48
CA ALA A 157 -8.45 -14.68 16.20
C ALA A 157 -8.23 -16.15 15.86
N SER A 158 -9.05 -17.04 16.43
CA SER A 158 -8.97 -18.46 16.18
C SER A 158 -9.19 -18.77 14.70
N GLY A 159 -8.14 -19.20 14.01
CA GLY A 159 -8.21 -19.69 12.63
C GLY A 159 -7.88 -18.70 11.53
N GLU A 160 -7.59 -17.43 11.83
CA GLU A 160 -7.15 -16.44 10.84
C GLU A 160 -5.64 -16.16 10.95
N LYS A 161 -4.98 -15.85 9.82
CA LYS A 161 -3.62 -15.27 9.83
C LYS A 161 -3.65 -14.00 10.68
N VAL A 162 -2.80 -13.95 11.71
CA VAL A 162 -2.69 -12.78 12.58
C VAL A 162 -2.15 -11.63 11.75
N GLN A 163 -2.96 -10.60 11.55
CA GLN A 163 -2.60 -9.45 10.73
C GLN A 163 -1.99 -8.37 11.62
N ARG A 164 -0.71 -8.06 11.41
CA ARG A 164 -0.02 -6.93 12.05
C ARG A 164 -0.63 -5.61 11.59
N ARG A 165 -0.65 -4.63 12.50
CA ARG A 165 -1.10 -3.26 12.20
C ARG A 165 -0.07 -2.28 12.70
N PHE A 166 0.02 -1.16 12.03
CA PHE A 166 1.01 -0.13 12.30
C PHE A 166 0.34 1.16 12.78
N ASP A 167 1.05 1.97 13.53
CA ASP A 167 0.72 3.37 13.66
C ASP A 167 1.66 4.25 12.81
N ALA A 168 1.35 5.55 12.74
CA ALA A 168 2.10 6.46 11.89
C ALA A 168 3.57 6.62 12.31
N ALA A 169 3.85 6.59 13.60
CA ALA A 169 5.21 6.75 14.13
C ALA A 169 6.04 5.49 13.88
N GLU A 170 5.47 4.31 14.10
CA GLU A 170 6.11 3.03 13.83
C GLU A 170 6.44 2.88 12.34
N LEU A 171 5.48 3.22 11.45
CA LEU A 171 5.70 3.15 10.00
C LEU A 171 6.82 4.09 9.56
N ASP A 172 6.85 5.32 10.07
CA ASP A 172 7.90 6.30 9.78
C ASP A 172 9.28 5.78 10.21
N LEU A 173 9.40 5.26 11.43
CA LEU A 173 10.65 4.69 11.96
C LEU A 173 11.15 3.51 11.12
N LEU A 174 10.27 2.62 10.68
CA LEU A 174 10.64 1.48 9.83
C LEU A 174 11.16 1.93 8.47
N LEU A 175 10.50 2.91 7.84
CA LEU A 175 10.94 3.47 6.55
C LEU A 175 12.30 4.17 6.66
N VAL A 176 12.48 4.99 7.69
CA VAL A 176 13.78 5.65 7.96
C VAL A 176 14.85 4.61 8.28
N GLY A 177 14.52 3.57 9.05
CA GLY A 177 15.41 2.45 9.35
C GLY A 177 15.87 1.67 8.11
N ALA A 178 15.04 1.62 7.07
CA ALA A 178 15.39 1.04 5.75
C ALA A 178 16.21 2.00 4.85
N GLY A 179 16.62 3.18 5.36
CA GLY A 179 17.40 4.18 4.63
C GLY A 179 16.57 5.02 3.65
N LEU A 180 15.26 5.06 3.80
CA LEU A 180 14.35 5.84 2.98
C LEU A 180 14.05 7.21 3.61
N VAL A 181 13.76 8.19 2.78
CA VAL A 181 13.28 9.52 3.20
C VAL A 181 11.78 9.60 2.98
N VAL A 182 11.01 9.72 4.05
CA VAL A 182 9.53 9.80 3.96
C VAL A 182 9.14 11.18 3.42
N GLU A 183 8.51 11.20 2.25
CA GLU A 183 8.02 12.43 1.60
C GLU A 183 6.53 12.66 1.87
N VAL A 184 5.76 11.59 1.94
CA VAL A 184 4.32 11.63 2.22
C VAL A 184 3.97 10.56 3.24
N LEU A 185 3.21 10.95 4.27
CA LEU A 185 2.53 10.05 5.20
C LEU A 185 1.10 10.53 5.37
N GLN A 186 0.15 9.71 4.94
CA GLN A 186 -1.27 10.07 4.89
C GLN A 186 -2.19 8.91 5.28
N GLY A 187 -3.38 9.25 5.79
CA GLY A 187 -4.45 8.31 6.03
C GLY A 187 -5.24 8.00 4.77
N GLN A 188 -5.77 6.80 4.68
CA GLN A 188 -6.74 6.37 3.69
C GLN A 188 -7.96 5.79 4.39
N GLY A 189 -9.16 6.26 4.02
CA GLY A 189 -10.39 5.86 4.69
C GLY A 189 -10.49 6.43 6.10
N VAL A 190 -10.45 7.76 6.23
CA VAL A 190 -10.67 8.46 7.51
C VAL A 190 -12.14 8.40 7.88
N PHE A 191 -13.03 8.68 6.91
CA PHE A 191 -14.47 8.79 7.09
C PHE A 191 -15.27 7.79 6.27
N THR A 192 -14.71 7.26 5.18
CA THR A 192 -15.43 6.42 4.20
C THR A 192 -16.19 5.28 4.86
N ASP A 193 -15.57 4.60 5.85
CA ASP A 193 -16.20 3.48 6.55
C ASP A 193 -17.07 3.91 7.74
N LEU A 194 -17.10 5.21 8.06
CA LEU A 194 -17.87 5.79 9.17
C LEU A 194 -19.17 6.43 8.70
N VAL A 195 -19.24 6.86 7.44
CA VAL A 195 -20.43 7.48 6.86
C VAL A 195 -21.39 6.36 6.42
N PRO A 196 -22.67 6.38 6.91
CA PRO A 196 -23.65 5.39 6.50
C PRO A 196 -23.93 5.45 4.98
N ALA A 197 -24.04 4.29 4.33
CA ALA A 197 -24.34 4.21 2.90
C ALA A 197 -25.64 4.99 2.52
N SER A 198 -26.64 4.98 3.42
CA SER A 198 -27.88 5.74 3.23
C SER A 198 -27.67 7.24 3.01
N GLU A 199 -26.63 7.83 3.65
CA GLU A 199 -26.32 9.25 3.49
C GLU A 199 -25.65 9.52 2.14
N LEU A 200 -24.87 8.56 1.63
CA LEU A 200 -24.22 8.65 0.32
C LEU A 200 -25.22 8.45 -0.81
N ASP A 201 -26.22 7.58 -0.61
CA ASP A 201 -27.29 7.32 -1.58
C ASP A 201 -28.30 8.46 -1.64
N ALA A 202 -28.42 9.25 -0.58
CA ALA A 202 -29.40 10.33 -0.46
C ALA A 202 -29.12 11.52 -1.39
N SER A 203 -27.85 11.74 -1.79
CA SER A 203 -27.47 12.86 -2.65
C SER A 203 -26.20 12.56 -3.47
N PRO A 204 -26.23 12.78 -4.80
CA PRO A 204 -25.02 12.67 -5.64
C PRO A 204 -23.84 13.52 -5.14
N SER A 205 -24.14 14.69 -4.54
CA SER A 205 -23.11 15.58 -3.98
C SER A 205 -22.50 15.08 -2.68
N ALA A 206 -23.12 14.12 -1.99
CA ALA A 206 -22.58 13.57 -0.74
C ALA A 206 -21.30 12.76 -0.97
N ALA A 207 -21.23 11.99 -2.06
CA ALA A 207 -20.05 11.24 -2.44
C ALA A 207 -18.86 12.17 -2.78
N GLU A 208 -19.13 13.25 -3.53
CA GLU A 208 -18.12 14.26 -3.87
C GLU A 208 -17.62 14.97 -2.60
N ALA A 209 -18.54 15.41 -1.72
CA ALA A 209 -18.18 16.05 -0.45
C ALA A 209 -17.38 15.11 0.46
N LEU A 210 -17.71 13.81 0.51
CA LEU A 210 -16.92 12.82 1.24
C LEU A 210 -15.51 12.71 0.66
N GLN A 211 -15.37 12.65 -0.66
CA GLN A 211 -14.07 12.58 -1.31
C GLN A 211 -13.21 13.82 -1.03
N GLU A 212 -13.78 15.02 -1.08
CA GLU A 212 -13.09 16.26 -0.73
C GLU A 212 -12.65 16.27 0.74
N LEU A 213 -13.53 15.83 1.64
CA LEU A 213 -13.23 15.72 3.07
C LEU A 213 -12.11 14.69 3.34
N GLU A 214 -12.15 13.53 2.71
CA GLU A 214 -11.08 12.52 2.78
C GLU A 214 -9.72 13.10 2.36
N LEU A 215 -9.68 13.79 1.22
CA LEU A 215 -8.45 14.43 0.72
C LEU A 215 -7.94 15.51 1.69
N ALA A 216 -8.84 16.33 2.23
CA ALA A 216 -8.48 17.36 3.18
C ALA A 216 -7.97 16.81 4.53
N ALA A 217 -8.47 15.67 4.97
CA ALA A 217 -8.11 15.04 6.23
C ALA A 217 -6.85 14.15 6.13
N ALA A 218 -6.58 13.60 4.94
CA ALA A 218 -5.59 12.54 4.75
C ALA A 218 -4.21 12.85 5.35
N GLY A 219 -3.69 14.06 5.20
CA GLY A 219 -2.39 14.47 5.74
C GLY A 219 -2.43 15.08 7.15
N ARG A 220 -3.60 15.24 7.75
CA ARG A 220 -3.78 16.01 8.99
C ARG A 220 -3.90 15.14 10.23
N SER A 221 -2.93 15.17 11.14
CA SER A 221 -3.09 14.63 12.49
C SER A 221 -4.11 15.48 13.28
N PRO A 222 -5.01 14.89 14.11
CA PRO A 222 -5.09 13.46 14.41
C PRO A 222 -5.97 12.65 13.45
N LEU A 223 -6.56 13.26 12.42
CA LEU A 223 -7.47 12.57 11.49
C LEU A 223 -6.76 11.48 10.69
N ARG A 224 -5.58 11.78 10.16
CA ARG A 224 -4.71 10.78 9.51
C ARG A 224 -4.48 9.56 10.40
N ASP A 225 -4.25 9.79 11.68
CA ASP A 225 -3.80 8.76 12.62
C ASP A 225 -4.92 7.78 13.02
N ILE A 226 -6.18 8.10 12.71
CA ILE A 226 -7.36 7.23 12.92
C ILE A 226 -7.96 6.68 11.62
N ALA A 227 -7.35 6.95 10.47
CA ALA A 227 -7.77 6.37 9.20
C ALA A 227 -7.71 4.84 9.21
N ALA A 228 -8.50 4.15 8.38
CA ALA A 228 -8.49 2.70 8.28
C ALA A 228 -7.11 2.14 7.88
N ARG A 229 -6.41 2.85 7.01
CA ARG A 229 -5.05 2.51 6.53
C ARG A 229 -4.15 3.72 6.56
N LEU A 230 -2.84 3.47 6.61
CA LEU A 230 -1.78 4.45 6.42
C LEU A 230 -1.07 4.18 5.10
N HIS A 231 -0.87 5.23 4.33
CA HIS A 231 -0.07 5.21 3.10
C HIS A 231 1.15 6.08 3.29
N ALA A 232 2.32 5.56 2.98
CA ALA A 232 3.55 6.32 2.90
C ALA A 232 4.16 6.23 1.51
N LEU A 233 4.68 7.35 1.00
CA LEU A 233 5.60 7.40 -0.12
C LEU A 233 6.94 7.86 0.42
N ALA A 234 7.98 7.06 0.22
CA ALA A 234 9.32 7.33 0.70
C ALA A 234 10.33 7.20 -0.44
N ARG A 235 11.36 8.04 -0.43
CA ARG A 235 12.37 8.14 -1.50
C ARG A 235 13.63 7.41 -1.11
N ARG A 236 14.18 6.59 -2.04
CA ARG A 236 15.54 6.11 -1.92
C ARG A 236 16.51 7.25 -2.27
N PRO A 237 17.45 7.64 -1.39
CA PRO A 237 18.48 8.62 -1.72
C PRO A 237 19.36 8.17 -2.90
N HIS A 238 20.02 9.16 -3.54
CA HIS A 238 20.95 8.92 -4.64
C HIS A 238 22.25 8.27 -4.17
#